data_744893d3f68c9997ca5adeee76268dea
#
_entry.id   744893d3f68c9997ca5adeee76268dea
#
_cell.length_a   1.000
_cell.length_b   1.000
_cell.length_c   1.000
_cell.angle_alpha   90.00
_cell.angle_beta   90.00
_cell.angle_gamma   90.00
#
_symmetry.space_group_name_H-M   'P 1'
#
loop_
_entity.id
_entity.type
_entity.pdbx_description
1 polymer ?
#
loop_
_entity_poly.entity_id
_entity_poly.type
_entity_poly.pdbx_seq_one_letter_code
_entity_poly.pdbx_strand_id
1 'polypeptide(L)'
;MAQFNDPAAYERYMGGWSRAAGEQFLDWLGQPHGLRWLDNGYGSGIFSELLWQQALPARLDGIDISPELLAHARQRLPQRITLHHGDANALPFAAGSFDAAAMALVIVFLADALQAVREMQRVVRSGGMVATYIWDLPHGFPYADAFAALRDCGVLPDRAASDETTALAQLQALWEQAGLQEVETCAFTVAQRYPDFAVYWQALADSASIGARFAALSADMQAAVRAALQKRLPAAPDGSILVTARVHAAKGIRA
;
A
#
# COMPACT_ATOMS: atom_id res chain seq x y z
N MET A 1 4.59 -12.12 -10.47
CA MET A 1 4.31 -11.47 -9.17
C MET A 1 5.66 -11.07 -8.56
N ALA A 2 5.80 -9.81 -8.12
CA ALA A 2 6.96 -9.45 -7.31
C ALA A 2 6.84 -10.21 -5.99
N GLN A 3 7.70 -11.19 -5.77
CA GLN A 3 7.78 -11.87 -4.49
C GLN A 3 8.50 -10.93 -3.52
N PHE A 4 7.79 -10.43 -2.52
CA PHE A 4 8.38 -9.69 -1.41
C PHE A 4 9.06 -10.69 -0.45
N ASN A 5 10.17 -11.27 -0.88
CA ASN A 5 10.87 -12.33 -0.15
C ASN A 5 11.72 -11.80 1.03
N ASP A 6 11.82 -10.47 1.19
CA ASP A 6 12.51 -9.83 2.32
C ASP A 6 11.61 -8.76 2.95
N PRO A 7 10.82 -9.13 3.99
CA PRO A 7 9.95 -8.21 4.70
C PRO A 7 10.71 -7.03 5.33
N ALA A 8 11.93 -7.26 5.81
CA ALA A 8 12.74 -6.22 6.45
C ALA A 8 13.25 -5.20 5.42
N ALA A 9 13.61 -5.64 4.21
CA ALA A 9 13.96 -4.73 3.11
C ALA A 9 12.74 -3.93 2.67
N TYR A 10 11.56 -4.56 2.57
CA TYR A 10 10.31 -3.84 2.27
C TYR A 10 10.01 -2.76 3.32
N GLU A 11 10.13 -3.07 4.60
CA GLU A 11 9.88 -2.10 5.68
C GLU A 11 10.86 -0.92 5.65
N ARG A 12 12.15 -1.17 5.41
CA ARG A 12 13.12 -0.09 5.25
C ARG A 12 12.80 0.83 4.07
N TYR A 13 12.29 0.27 2.99
CA TYR A 13 12.02 0.99 1.75
C TYR A 13 10.64 1.63 1.71
N MET A 14 9.59 0.89 2.10
CA MET A 14 8.20 1.32 2.01
C MET A 14 7.56 1.63 3.37
N GLY A 15 8.17 1.20 4.48
CA GLY A 15 7.52 1.23 5.79
C GLY A 15 7.04 2.61 6.22
N GLY A 16 7.88 3.64 6.07
CA GLY A 16 7.49 5.02 6.37
C GLY A 16 6.35 5.53 5.50
N TRP A 17 6.39 5.20 4.20
CA TRP A 17 5.33 5.55 3.25
C TRP A 17 4.01 4.84 3.57
N SER A 18 4.08 3.52 3.81
CA SER A 18 2.90 2.70 4.14
C SER A 18 2.25 3.15 5.44
N ARG A 19 3.06 3.52 6.45
CA ARG A 19 2.57 4.05 7.72
C ARG A 19 1.84 5.38 7.53
N ALA A 20 2.46 6.35 6.87
CA ALA A 20 1.85 7.65 6.62
C ALA A 20 0.54 7.54 5.81
N ALA A 21 0.51 6.65 4.82
CA ALA A 21 -0.70 6.38 4.05
C ALA A 21 -1.79 5.73 4.91
N GLY A 22 -1.43 4.74 5.73
CA GLY A 22 -2.36 4.03 6.61
C GLY A 22 -2.97 4.95 7.68
N GLU A 23 -2.18 5.87 8.26
CA GLU A 23 -2.65 6.87 9.23
C GLU A 23 -3.72 7.77 8.62
N GLN A 24 -3.44 8.40 7.46
CA GLN A 24 -4.43 9.24 6.78
C GLN A 24 -5.66 8.45 6.32
N PHE A 25 -5.49 7.20 5.91
CA PHE A 25 -6.59 6.34 5.54
C PHE A 25 -7.51 6.06 6.73
N LEU A 26 -6.96 5.72 7.90
CA LEU A 26 -7.75 5.49 9.12
C LEU A 26 -8.49 6.75 9.58
N ASP A 27 -7.85 7.91 9.50
CA ASP A 27 -8.50 9.20 9.78
C ASP A 27 -9.69 9.44 8.85
N TRP A 28 -9.53 9.16 7.54
CA TRP A 28 -10.63 9.30 6.58
C TRP A 28 -11.76 8.30 6.79
N LEU A 29 -11.46 7.08 7.20
CA LEU A 29 -12.47 6.08 7.51
C LEU A 29 -13.37 6.52 8.68
N GLY A 30 -12.80 7.19 9.69
CA GLY A 30 -13.55 7.78 10.81
C GLY A 30 -14.36 6.76 11.61
N GLN A 31 -13.91 5.52 11.71
CA GLN A 31 -14.68 4.45 12.33
C GLN A 31 -14.60 4.50 13.86
N PRO A 32 -15.66 4.13 14.58
CA PRO A 32 -15.63 4.06 16.03
C PRO A 32 -14.69 2.98 16.53
N HIS A 33 -14.21 3.13 17.77
CA HIS A 33 -13.42 2.10 18.44
C HIS A 33 -14.25 0.86 18.78
N GLY A 34 -13.58 -0.24 19.07
CA GLY A 34 -14.21 -1.46 19.56
C GLY A 34 -14.83 -2.35 18.46
N LEU A 35 -14.58 -2.09 17.18
CA LEU A 35 -15.04 -2.92 16.09
C LEU A 35 -14.21 -4.22 15.97
N ARG A 36 -14.83 -5.23 15.37
CA ARG A 36 -14.15 -6.45 14.89
C ARG A 36 -13.64 -6.18 13.49
N TRP A 37 -12.33 -6.14 13.31
CA TRP A 37 -11.66 -5.82 12.04
C TRP A 37 -11.04 -7.04 11.37
N LEU A 38 -11.08 -7.06 10.05
CA LEU A 38 -10.26 -7.91 9.20
C LEU A 38 -9.27 -7.03 8.40
N ASP A 39 -7.98 -7.34 8.49
CA ASP A 39 -6.93 -6.85 7.60
C ASP A 39 -6.64 -7.91 6.53
N ASN A 40 -7.17 -7.70 5.32
CA ASN A 40 -7.06 -8.65 4.21
C ASN A 40 -5.80 -8.36 3.38
N GLY A 41 -4.77 -9.16 3.56
CA GLY A 41 -3.43 -8.95 3.02
C GLY A 41 -2.55 -8.12 3.95
N TYR A 42 -2.38 -8.58 5.21
CA TYR A 42 -1.64 -7.83 6.24
C TYR A 42 -0.16 -7.61 5.91
N GLY A 43 0.44 -8.39 5.00
CA GLY A 43 1.83 -8.23 4.58
C GLY A 43 2.81 -8.32 5.75
N SER A 44 3.67 -7.31 5.92
CA SER A 44 4.58 -7.20 7.08
C SER A 44 3.89 -6.77 8.38
N GLY A 45 2.59 -6.46 8.35
CA GLY A 45 1.79 -6.10 9.52
C GLY A 45 1.78 -4.62 9.85
N ILE A 46 2.29 -3.73 9.01
CA ILE A 46 2.29 -2.28 9.26
C ILE A 46 0.88 -1.74 9.47
N PHE A 47 -0.07 -2.11 8.59
CA PHE A 47 -1.45 -1.64 8.71
C PHE A 47 -2.18 -2.30 9.86
N SER A 48 -1.97 -3.60 10.11
CA SER A 48 -2.49 -4.27 11.31
C SER A 48 -2.03 -3.59 12.61
N GLU A 49 -0.77 -3.14 12.68
CA GLU A 49 -0.25 -2.39 13.83
C GLU A 49 -0.96 -1.04 13.99
N LEU A 50 -1.16 -0.29 12.91
CA LEU A 50 -1.90 0.98 12.92
C LEU A 50 -3.35 0.79 13.35
N LEU A 51 -4.06 -0.21 12.80
CA LEU A 51 -5.41 -0.57 13.22
C LEU A 51 -5.46 -0.85 14.73
N TRP A 52 -4.50 -1.63 15.24
CA TRP A 52 -4.43 -1.95 16.65
C TRP A 52 -4.24 -0.72 17.53
N GLN A 53 -3.37 0.20 17.12
CA GLN A 53 -3.00 1.38 17.89
C GLN A 53 -4.04 2.51 17.82
N GLN A 54 -4.68 2.72 16.68
CA GLN A 54 -5.52 3.89 16.42
C GLN A 54 -7.01 3.56 16.43
N ALA A 55 -7.43 2.45 15.81
CA ALA A 55 -8.82 2.04 15.79
C ALA A 55 -9.26 1.32 17.08
N LEU A 56 -8.31 0.91 17.94
CA LEU A 56 -8.57 0.22 19.23
C LEU A 56 -9.63 -0.88 19.08
N PRO A 57 -9.41 -1.88 18.22
CA PRO A 57 -10.41 -2.87 17.87
C PRO A 57 -10.73 -3.78 19.06
N ALA A 58 -11.99 -4.26 19.16
CA ALA A 58 -12.34 -5.35 20.09
C ALA A 58 -11.70 -6.68 19.65
N ARG A 59 -11.54 -6.85 18.33
CA ARG A 59 -10.87 -8.00 17.70
C ARG A 59 -10.24 -7.57 16.38
N LEU A 60 -9.02 -8.04 16.13
CA LEU A 60 -8.33 -7.86 14.85
C LEU A 60 -7.81 -9.20 14.37
N ASP A 61 -8.28 -9.60 13.21
CA ASP A 61 -7.76 -10.72 12.43
C ASP A 61 -7.05 -10.20 11.19
N GLY A 62 -5.88 -10.75 10.87
CA GLY A 62 -5.17 -10.51 9.62
C GLY A 62 -5.06 -11.80 8.83
N ILE A 63 -5.16 -11.73 7.50
CA ILE A 63 -4.95 -12.87 6.60
C ILE A 63 -3.98 -12.49 5.48
N ASP A 64 -3.03 -13.38 5.17
CA ASP A 64 -2.09 -13.21 4.05
C ASP A 64 -1.72 -14.57 3.46
N ILE A 65 -1.38 -14.57 2.17
CA ILE A 65 -1.04 -15.80 1.43
C ILE A 65 0.43 -16.22 1.63
N SER A 66 1.31 -15.36 2.15
CA SER A 66 2.74 -15.64 2.33
C SER A 66 3.04 -16.21 3.72
N PRO A 67 3.55 -17.45 3.81
CA PRO A 67 4.03 -18.01 5.07
C PRO A 67 5.21 -17.22 5.69
N GLU A 68 6.04 -16.62 4.84
CA GLU A 68 7.20 -15.82 5.24
C GLU A 68 6.75 -14.53 5.95
N LEU A 69 5.75 -13.83 5.37
CA LEU A 69 5.15 -12.65 5.97
C LEU A 69 4.44 -12.99 7.28
N LEU A 70 3.77 -14.15 7.34
CA LEU A 70 3.16 -14.64 8.58
C LEU A 70 4.18 -14.83 9.69
N ALA A 71 5.32 -15.47 9.38
CA ALA A 71 6.38 -15.70 10.36
C ALA A 71 6.98 -14.36 10.85
N HIS A 72 7.19 -13.39 9.94
CA HIS A 72 7.68 -12.06 10.27
C HIS A 72 6.68 -11.26 11.12
N ALA A 73 5.42 -11.19 10.71
CA ALA A 73 4.38 -10.45 11.42
C ALA A 73 4.13 -10.99 12.84
N ARG A 74 4.20 -12.31 13.05
CA ARG A 74 4.07 -12.93 14.39
C ARG A 74 5.16 -12.50 15.38
N GLN A 75 6.35 -12.18 14.90
CA GLN A 75 7.45 -11.70 15.76
C GLN A 75 7.28 -10.23 16.15
N ARG A 76 6.58 -9.48 15.32
CA ARG A 76 6.48 -8.03 15.43
C ARG A 76 5.19 -7.54 16.08
N LEU A 77 4.07 -8.17 15.74
CA LEU A 77 2.74 -7.72 16.16
C LEU A 77 2.36 -8.24 17.56
N PRO A 78 1.51 -7.50 18.30
CA PRO A 78 0.97 -7.97 19.57
C PRO A 78 0.26 -9.34 19.42
N GLN A 79 0.45 -10.24 20.38
CA GLN A 79 -0.16 -11.59 20.36
C GLN A 79 -1.71 -11.59 20.38
N ARG A 80 -2.32 -10.45 20.65
CA ARG A 80 -3.78 -10.26 20.60
C ARG A 80 -4.33 -10.11 19.20
N ILE A 81 -3.47 -9.88 18.19
CA ILE A 81 -3.83 -9.89 16.78
C ILE A 81 -3.75 -11.32 16.28
N THR A 82 -4.86 -11.83 15.75
CA THR A 82 -4.91 -13.20 15.23
C THR A 82 -4.51 -13.22 13.76
N LEU A 83 -3.40 -13.89 13.43
CA LEU A 83 -2.88 -13.97 12.07
C LEU A 83 -3.16 -15.32 11.44
N HIS A 84 -3.73 -15.30 10.25
CA HIS A 84 -4.11 -16.46 9.44
C HIS A 84 -3.26 -16.52 8.16
N HIS A 85 -2.96 -17.73 7.71
CA HIS A 85 -2.46 -17.99 6.37
C HIS A 85 -3.64 -18.36 5.47
N GLY A 86 -3.82 -17.67 4.34
CA GLY A 86 -4.92 -17.93 3.42
C GLY A 86 -5.02 -16.94 2.26
N ASP A 87 -5.95 -17.23 1.35
CA ASP A 87 -6.17 -16.47 0.14
C ASP A 87 -7.23 -15.38 0.35
N ALA A 88 -6.93 -14.14 -0.05
CA ALA A 88 -7.85 -13.01 -0.05
C ALA A 88 -9.14 -13.28 -0.86
N ASN A 89 -9.06 -14.15 -1.87
CA ASN A 89 -10.18 -14.53 -2.72
C ASN A 89 -11.05 -15.67 -2.16
N ALA A 90 -10.67 -16.27 -1.02
CA ALA A 90 -11.37 -17.37 -0.39
C ALA A 90 -11.21 -17.29 1.14
N LEU A 91 -11.83 -16.32 1.77
CA LEU A 91 -11.67 -16.02 3.19
C LEU A 91 -12.26 -17.13 4.07
N PRO A 92 -11.49 -17.73 5.01
CA PRO A 92 -11.93 -18.87 5.84
C PRO A 92 -12.81 -18.42 7.03
N PHE A 93 -13.60 -17.36 6.85
CA PHE A 93 -14.45 -16.80 7.89
C PHE A 93 -15.93 -16.95 7.52
N ALA A 94 -16.79 -17.13 8.51
CA ALA A 94 -18.22 -17.14 8.31
C ALA A 94 -18.74 -15.74 7.86
N ALA A 95 -19.86 -15.71 7.16
CA ALA A 95 -20.52 -14.47 6.80
C ALA A 95 -20.86 -13.62 8.04
N GLY A 96 -20.62 -12.31 7.98
CA GLY A 96 -20.93 -11.38 9.07
C GLY A 96 -20.03 -11.48 10.31
N SER A 97 -18.84 -12.09 10.18
CA SER A 97 -17.88 -12.25 11.30
C SER A 97 -17.28 -10.94 11.78
N PHE A 98 -17.21 -9.92 10.90
CA PHE A 98 -16.54 -8.65 11.15
C PHE A 98 -17.49 -7.48 11.03
N ASP A 99 -17.15 -6.36 11.68
CA ASP A 99 -17.83 -5.08 11.54
C ASP A 99 -17.23 -4.25 10.41
N ALA A 100 -15.92 -4.41 10.18
CA ALA A 100 -15.19 -3.77 9.11
C ALA A 100 -14.09 -4.67 8.55
N ALA A 101 -13.80 -4.53 7.24
CA ALA A 101 -12.68 -5.16 6.59
C ALA A 101 -11.93 -4.13 5.75
N ALA A 102 -10.60 -4.17 5.79
CA ALA A 102 -9.74 -3.31 4.97
C ALA A 102 -8.72 -4.13 4.20
N MET A 103 -8.29 -3.59 3.06
CA MET A 103 -7.22 -4.12 2.21
C MET A 103 -6.23 -2.98 1.93
N ALA A 104 -5.04 -3.07 2.54
CA ALA A 104 -4.05 -2.02 2.56
C ALA A 104 -2.93 -2.29 1.55
N LEU A 105 -2.89 -1.57 0.41
CA LEU A 105 -1.86 -1.67 -0.64
C LEU A 105 -1.76 -3.05 -1.31
N VAL A 106 -2.83 -3.84 -1.31
CA VAL A 106 -2.84 -5.25 -1.76
C VAL A 106 -3.50 -5.44 -3.11
N ILE A 107 -4.57 -4.68 -3.42
CA ILE A 107 -5.53 -4.96 -4.49
C ILE A 107 -4.90 -5.19 -5.87
N VAL A 108 -3.75 -4.56 -6.16
CA VAL A 108 -3.02 -4.69 -7.45
C VAL A 108 -2.28 -6.02 -7.60
N PHE A 109 -2.13 -6.76 -6.52
CA PHE A 109 -1.45 -8.07 -6.54
C PHE A 109 -2.43 -9.23 -6.70
N LEU A 110 -3.73 -8.96 -6.65
CA LEU A 110 -4.76 -9.98 -6.74
C LEU A 110 -5.06 -10.33 -8.20
N ALA A 111 -5.20 -11.62 -8.47
CA ALA A 111 -5.62 -12.09 -9.79
C ALA A 111 -7.09 -11.75 -10.08
N ASP A 112 -7.93 -11.76 -9.04
CA ASP A 112 -9.35 -11.39 -9.10
C ASP A 112 -9.70 -10.45 -7.96
N ALA A 113 -9.54 -9.15 -8.19
CA ALA A 113 -9.84 -8.11 -7.21
C ALA A 113 -11.35 -8.07 -6.86
N LEU A 114 -12.23 -8.34 -7.83
CA LEU A 114 -13.67 -8.34 -7.58
C LEU A 114 -14.08 -9.46 -6.64
N GLN A 115 -13.54 -10.66 -6.83
CA GLN A 115 -13.79 -11.79 -5.92
C GLN A 115 -13.30 -11.47 -4.50
N ALA A 116 -12.13 -10.88 -4.34
CA ALA A 116 -11.62 -10.51 -3.02
C ALA A 116 -12.50 -9.47 -2.32
N VAL A 117 -13.00 -8.45 -3.04
CA VAL A 117 -13.93 -7.47 -2.46
C VAL A 117 -15.27 -8.13 -2.10
N ARG A 118 -15.78 -9.07 -2.91
CA ARG A 118 -16.98 -9.85 -2.58
C ARG A 118 -16.79 -10.72 -1.34
N GLU A 119 -15.63 -11.32 -1.15
CA GLU A 119 -15.31 -12.08 0.05
C GLU A 119 -15.24 -11.17 1.28
N MET A 120 -14.61 -9.98 1.17
CA MET A 120 -14.67 -8.99 2.26
C MET A 120 -16.10 -8.58 2.57
N GLN A 121 -16.93 -8.29 1.55
CA GLN A 121 -18.34 -8.00 1.73
C GLN A 121 -19.08 -9.15 2.45
N ARG A 122 -18.84 -10.41 2.06
CA ARG A 122 -19.48 -11.58 2.67
C ARG A 122 -19.16 -11.73 4.16
N VAL A 123 -17.90 -11.52 4.53
CA VAL A 123 -17.45 -11.71 5.92
C VAL A 123 -17.74 -10.52 6.84
N VAL A 124 -18.02 -9.34 6.30
CA VAL A 124 -18.47 -8.18 7.04
C VAL A 124 -19.98 -8.29 7.27
N ARG A 125 -20.52 -7.89 8.43
CA ARG A 125 -21.96 -7.90 8.71
C ARG A 125 -22.74 -6.86 7.87
N SER A 126 -24.05 -7.00 7.77
CA SER A 126 -24.91 -5.94 7.20
C SER A 126 -24.74 -4.62 7.98
N GLY A 127 -24.66 -3.51 7.24
CA GLY A 127 -24.32 -2.18 7.76
C GLY A 127 -22.84 -2.02 8.15
N GLY A 128 -21.99 -3.01 7.89
CA GLY A 128 -20.55 -2.92 8.13
C GLY A 128 -19.79 -2.42 6.90
N MET A 129 -18.54 -2.03 7.08
CA MET A 129 -17.73 -1.33 6.08
C MET A 129 -16.70 -2.23 5.42
N VAL A 130 -16.52 -2.08 4.11
CA VAL A 130 -15.43 -2.64 3.31
C VAL A 130 -14.62 -1.49 2.70
N ALA A 131 -13.30 -1.48 2.90
CA ALA A 131 -12.46 -0.38 2.46
C ALA A 131 -11.10 -0.84 1.90
N THR A 132 -10.47 0.00 1.08
CA THR A 132 -9.12 -0.18 0.56
C THR A 132 -8.41 1.14 0.37
N TYR A 133 -7.09 1.09 0.36
CA TYR A 133 -6.27 2.14 -0.23
C TYR A 133 -5.10 1.55 -1.02
N ILE A 134 -4.67 2.29 -2.02
CA ILE A 134 -3.58 1.90 -2.93
C ILE A 134 -2.84 3.14 -3.43
N TRP A 135 -1.58 3.00 -3.80
CA TRP A 135 -0.85 4.08 -4.48
C TRP A 135 -1.49 4.41 -5.82
N ASP A 136 -1.57 5.70 -6.16
CA ASP A 136 -1.81 6.13 -7.54
C ASP A 136 -0.59 5.74 -8.38
N LEU A 137 -0.57 4.49 -8.82
CA LEU A 137 0.57 3.93 -9.54
C LEU A 137 0.96 4.76 -10.78
N PRO A 138 0.01 5.32 -11.56
CA PRO A 138 0.32 6.19 -12.67
C PRO A 138 1.10 7.45 -12.31
N HIS A 139 0.71 8.16 -11.27
CA HIS A 139 1.12 9.55 -11.09
C HIS A 139 1.63 9.88 -9.68
N GLY A 140 1.51 8.97 -8.74
CA GLY A 140 1.77 9.25 -7.33
C GLY A 140 2.42 8.12 -6.53
N PHE A 141 3.07 7.15 -7.18
CA PHE A 141 3.85 6.15 -6.46
C PHE A 141 5.05 6.83 -5.75
N PRO A 142 5.42 6.44 -4.52
CA PRO A 142 6.50 7.09 -3.75
C PRO A 142 7.80 7.32 -4.49
N TYR A 143 8.09 6.49 -5.47
CA TYR A 143 9.33 6.54 -6.26
C TYR A 143 9.07 6.84 -7.74
N ALA A 144 7.96 7.47 -8.06
CA ALA A 144 7.57 7.81 -9.43
C ALA A 144 8.64 8.63 -10.16
N ASP A 145 9.27 9.60 -9.47
CA ASP A 145 10.35 10.42 -10.02
C ASP A 145 11.62 9.62 -10.34
N ALA A 146 11.96 8.63 -9.51
CA ALA A 146 13.09 7.74 -9.79
C ALA A 146 12.82 6.87 -11.03
N PHE A 147 11.61 6.31 -11.15
CA PHE A 147 11.22 5.59 -12.36
C PHE A 147 11.14 6.49 -13.59
N ALA A 148 10.70 7.73 -13.44
CA ALA A 148 10.70 8.71 -14.53
C ALA A 148 12.13 9.04 -14.98
N ALA A 149 13.06 9.29 -14.05
CA ALA A 149 14.46 9.52 -14.37
C ALA A 149 15.11 8.33 -15.11
N LEU A 150 14.79 7.10 -14.73
CA LEU A 150 15.24 5.91 -15.42
C LEU A 150 14.69 5.83 -16.86
N ARG A 151 13.44 6.23 -17.09
CA ARG A 151 12.85 6.31 -18.45
C ARG A 151 13.50 7.40 -19.27
N ASP A 152 13.67 8.60 -18.71
CA ASP A 152 14.31 9.72 -19.40
C ASP A 152 15.73 9.37 -19.89
N CYS A 153 16.42 8.50 -19.18
CA CYS A 153 17.74 7.98 -19.55
C CYS A 153 17.69 6.71 -20.43
N GLY A 154 16.51 6.27 -20.88
CA GLY A 154 16.37 5.11 -21.74
C GLY A 154 16.61 3.76 -21.06
N VAL A 155 16.65 3.72 -19.71
CA VAL A 155 16.88 2.48 -18.93
C VAL A 155 15.59 1.66 -18.82
N LEU A 156 14.44 2.33 -18.81
CA LEU A 156 13.13 1.68 -18.77
C LEU A 156 12.31 2.09 -19.98
N PRO A 157 11.43 1.21 -20.49
CA PRO A 157 10.48 1.56 -21.54
C PRO A 157 9.48 2.61 -21.02
N ASP A 158 8.82 3.25 -21.96
CA ASP A 158 7.68 4.11 -21.68
C ASP A 158 6.58 3.30 -20.97
N ARG A 159 5.75 4.03 -20.24
CA ARG A 159 4.70 3.42 -19.45
C ARG A 159 3.57 2.89 -20.33
N ALA A 160 3.07 1.70 -20.02
CA ALA A 160 1.89 1.15 -20.69
C ALA A 160 0.60 1.81 -20.18
N ALA A 161 -0.39 2.01 -21.06
CA ALA A 161 -1.70 2.56 -20.72
C ALA A 161 -2.50 1.67 -19.73
N SER A 162 -2.09 0.41 -19.53
CA SER A 162 -2.74 -0.55 -18.60
C SER A 162 -2.53 -0.24 -17.12
N ASP A 163 -1.75 0.77 -16.77
CA ASP A 163 -1.42 1.09 -15.37
C ASP A 163 -2.52 1.90 -14.64
N GLU A 164 -3.68 2.10 -15.27
CA GLU A 164 -4.81 2.85 -14.69
C GLU A 164 -5.66 2.07 -13.67
N THR A 165 -5.32 0.82 -13.39
CA THR A 165 -6.09 -0.07 -12.50
C THR A 165 -6.27 0.47 -11.08
N THR A 166 -5.49 1.47 -10.68
CA THR A 166 -5.58 2.13 -9.37
C THR A 166 -6.31 3.46 -9.40
N ALA A 167 -6.87 3.88 -10.54
CA ALA A 167 -7.64 5.12 -10.66
C ALA A 167 -8.89 5.10 -9.76
N LEU A 168 -9.28 6.25 -9.22
CA LEU A 168 -10.46 6.36 -8.35
C LEU A 168 -11.73 5.80 -8.98
N ALA A 169 -11.95 6.08 -10.27
CA ALA A 169 -13.10 5.56 -11.00
C ALA A 169 -13.10 4.02 -11.09
N GLN A 170 -11.93 3.40 -11.20
CA GLN A 170 -11.80 1.94 -11.21
C GLN A 170 -12.11 1.34 -9.84
N LEU A 171 -11.62 1.97 -8.76
CA LEU A 171 -11.94 1.55 -7.39
C LEU A 171 -13.43 1.70 -7.11
N GLN A 172 -14.04 2.82 -7.49
CA GLN A 172 -15.47 3.04 -7.35
C GLN A 172 -16.27 1.96 -8.07
N ALA A 173 -16.00 1.74 -9.35
CA ALA A 173 -16.67 0.73 -10.16
C ALA A 173 -16.53 -0.67 -9.57
N LEU A 174 -15.36 -1.01 -9.02
CA LEU A 174 -15.10 -2.31 -8.39
C LEU A 174 -15.96 -2.51 -7.13
N TRP A 175 -16.09 -1.48 -6.28
CA TRP A 175 -16.94 -1.49 -5.07
C TRP A 175 -18.41 -1.61 -5.41
N GLU A 176 -18.89 -0.85 -6.41
CA GLU A 176 -20.27 -0.93 -6.92
C GLU A 176 -20.57 -2.31 -7.53
N GLN A 177 -19.67 -2.89 -8.34
CA GLN A 177 -19.81 -4.23 -8.92
C GLN A 177 -19.80 -5.34 -7.87
N ALA A 178 -19.13 -5.12 -6.73
CA ALA A 178 -19.18 -6.05 -5.61
C ALA A 178 -20.53 -5.97 -4.85
N GLY A 179 -21.39 -5.00 -5.13
CA GLY A 179 -22.70 -4.83 -4.50
C GLY A 179 -22.66 -4.02 -3.19
N LEU A 180 -21.59 -3.26 -2.96
CA LEU A 180 -21.50 -2.35 -1.82
C LEU A 180 -22.33 -1.09 -2.09
N GLN A 181 -22.89 -0.52 -1.04
CA GLN A 181 -23.67 0.72 -1.06
C GLN A 181 -22.87 1.88 -0.47
N GLU A 182 -23.35 3.10 -0.66
CA GLU A 182 -22.73 4.32 -0.14
C GLU A 182 -21.23 4.36 -0.46
N VAL A 183 -20.89 4.04 -1.73
CA VAL A 183 -19.49 3.99 -2.16
C VAL A 183 -18.91 5.39 -2.20
N GLU A 184 -17.86 5.60 -1.43
CA GLU A 184 -17.08 6.83 -1.42
C GLU A 184 -15.65 6.54 -1.84
N THR A 185 -15.06 7.46 -2.62
CA THR A 185 -13.63 7.41 -2.99
C THR A 185 -12.97 8.73 -2.63
N CYS A 186 -11.69 8.67 -2.28
CA CYS A 186 -10.88 9.88 -2.08
C CYS A 186 -9.44 9.69 -2.56
N ALA A 187 -8.77 10.82 -2.76
CA ALA A 187 -7.33 10.86 -2.96
C ALA A 187 -6.70 11.75 -1.89
N PHE A 188 -5.57 11.32 -1.35
CA PHE A 188 -4.78 12.12 -0.44
C PHE A 188 -3.29 11.98 -0.73
N THR A 189 -2.51 12.94 -0.26
CA THR A 189 -1.08 12.98 -0.49
C THR A 189 -0.34 12.79 0.82
N VAL A 190 0.63 11.88 0.82
CA VAL A 190 1.60 11.73 1.89
C VAL A 190 2.97 12.25 1.45
N ALA A 191 3.81 12.64 2.39
CA ALA A 191 5.10 13.19 2.10
C ALA A 191 6.18 12.64 3.04
N GLN A 192 7.39 12.49 2.52
CA GLN A 192 8.59 12.25 3.32
C GLN A 192 9.64 13.30 3.01
N ARG A 193 10.25 13.83 4.07
CA ARG A 193 11.36 14.76 3.96
C ARG A 193 12.67 14.01 4.20
N TYR A 194 13.59 14.20 3.27
CA TYR A 194 14.95 13.68 3.37
C TYR A 194 15.89 14.86 3.68
N PRO A 195 16.89 14.69 4.54
CA PRO A 195 17.84 15.75 4.90
C PRO A 195 18.52 16.38 3.70
N ASP A 196 18.86 15.55 2.71
CA ASP A 196 19.45 15.98 1.44
C ASP A 196 19.22 14.92 0.35
N PHE A 197 19.66 15.23 -0.86
CA PHE A 197 19.55 14.32 -2.00
C PHE A 197 20.42 13.06 -1.86
N ALA A 198 21.55 13.12 -1.16
CA ALA A 198 22.43 11.95 -1.00
C ALA A 198 21.75 10.87 -0.13
N VAL A 199 21.08 11.28 0.95
CA VAL A 199 20.29 10.38 1.79
C VAL A 199 19.14 9.75 1.00
N TYR A 200 18.42 10.52 0.19
CA TYR A 200 17.36 9.97 -0.66
C TYR A 200 17.91 9.00 -1.72
N TRP A 201 19.01 9.36 -2.39
CA TRP A 201 19.67 8.49 -3.36
C TRP A 201 20.10 7.17 -2.76
N GLN A 202 20.68 7.20 -1.54
CA GLN A 202 21.08 5.99 -0.84
C GLN A 202 19.87 5.11 -0.49
N ALA A 203 18.77 5.70 -0.03
CA ALA A 203 17.53 4.96 0.23
C ALA A 203 16.99 4.27 -1.02
N LEU A 204 17.10 4.90 -2.20
CA LEU A 204 16.76 4.27 -3.47
C LEU A 204 17.72 3.12 -3.83
N ALA A 205 19.03 3.33 -3.63
CA ALA A 205 20.06 2.33 -3.93
C ALA A 205 19.93 1.08 -3.04
N ASP A 206 19.49 1.26 -1.80
CA ASP A 206 19.28 0.17 -0.84
C ASP A 206 17.95 -0.59 -1.07
N SER A 207 17.08 -0.08 -1.96
CA SER A 207 15.82 -0.72 -2.25
C SER A 207 15.99 -1.97 -3.12
N ALA A 208 15.22 -3.02 -2.83
CA ALA A 208 15.27 -4.26 -3.59
C ALA A 208 14.90 -4.09 -5.08
N SER A 209 14.02 -3.14 -5.41
CA SER A 209 13.51 -2.96 -6.78
C SER A 209 14.32 -1.98 -7.62
N ILE A 210 14.66 -0.81 -7.06
CA ILE A 210 15.41 0.24 -7.77
C ILE A 210 16.90 0.02 -7.62
N GLY A 211 17.38 -0.35 -6.44
CA GLY A 211 18.78 -0.56 -6.17
C GLY A 211 19.42 -1.64 -7.05
N ALA A 212 18.76 -2.77 -7.26
CA ALA A 212 19.23 -3.79 -8.18
C ALA A 212 19.35 -3.27 -9.63
N ARG A 213 18.45 -2.38 -10.05
CA ARG A 213 18.53 -1.73 -11.38
C ARG A 213 19.70 -0.76 -11.44
N PHE A 214 19.91 0.05 -10.40
CA PHE A 214 21.04 0.98 -10.34
C PHE A 214 22.37 0.23 -10.37
N ALA A 215 22.51 -0.85 -9.63
CA ALA A 215 23.71 -1.68 -9.59
C ALA A 215 24.07 -2.30 -10.95
N ALA A 216 23.09 -2.52 -11.81
CA ALA A 216 23.28 -3.05 -13.16
C ALA A 216 23.71 -1.99 -14.19
N LEU A 217 23.68 -0.69 -13.85
CA LEU A 217 24.04 0.41 -14.75
C LEU A 217 25.56 0.70 -14.71
N SER A 218 26.09 1.18 -15.84
CA SER A 218 27.44 1.77 -15.85
C SER A 218 27.51 3.03 -14.97
N ALA A 219 28.70 3.40 -14.52
CA ALA A 219 28.91 4.60 -13.70
C ALA A 219 28.38 5.88 -14.39
N ASP A 220 28.59 6.01 -15.71
CA ASP A 220 28.12 7.14 -16.49
C ASP A 220 26.58 7.19 -16.53
N MET A 221 25.92 6.03 -16.68
CA MET A 221 24.47 5.95 -16.68
C MET A 221 23.88 6.24 -15.28
N GLN A 222 24.52 5.74 -14.21
CA GLN A 222 24.13 6.08 -12.84
C GLN A 222 24.23 7.61 -12.61
N ALA A 223 25.30 8.24 -13.08
CA ALA A 223 25.47 9.70 -12.98
C ALA A 223 24.38 10.44 -13.77
N ALA A 224 24.02 9.98 -14.98
CA ALA A 224 22.95 10.55 -15.79
C ALA A 224 21.58 10.45 -15.10
N VAL A 225 21.21 9.27 -14.59
CA VAL A 225 19.96 9.03 -13.85
C VAL A 225 19.92 9.90 -12.58
N ARG A 226 21.03 9.98 -11.84
CA ARG A 226 21.13 10.83 -10.66
C ARG A 226 20.89 12.31 -10.99
N ALA A 227 21.50 12.82 -12.05
CA ALA A 227 21.31 14.20 -12.49
C ALA A 227 19.86 14.48 -12.97
N ALA A 228 19.27 13.53 -13.70
CA ALA A 228 17.86 13.61 -14.11
C ALA A 228 16.92 13.65 -12.91
N LEU A 229 17.17 12.82 -11.89
CA LEU A 229 16.36 12.79 -10.67
C LEU A 229 16.52 14.06 -9.83
N GLN A 230 17.73 14.62 -9.72
CA GLN A 230 17.95 15.89 -9.02
C GLN A 230 17.18 17.06 -9.63
N LYS A 231 17.01 17.08 -10.95
CA LYS A 231 16.19 18.09 -11.62
C LYS A 231 14.70 17.99 -11.29
N ARG A 232 14.22 16.77 -11.01
CA ARG A 232 12.82 16.50 -10.65
C ARG A 232 12.51 16.81 -9.19
N LEU A 233 13.51 16.71 -8.33
CA LEU A 233 13.41 16.92 -6.89
C LEU A 233 14.32 18.07 -6.44
N PRO A 234 13.92 19.32 -6.67
CA PRO A 234 14.70 20.47 -6.25
C PRO A 234 14.82 20.51 -4.72
N ALA A 235 16.02 20.83 -4.25
CA ALA A 235 16.26 21.01 -2.82
C ALA A 235 15.61 22.30 -2.32
N ALA A 236 15.09 22.27 -1.11
CA ALA A 236 14.68 23.45 -0.35
C ALA A 236 15.91 24.28 0.06
N PRO A 237 15.73 25.52 0.56
CA PRO A 237 16.85 26.39 0.98
C PRO A 237 17.75 25.79 2.06
N ASP A 238 17.21 24.88 2.87
CA ASP A 238 17.95 24.14 3.91
C ASP A 238 18.66 22.87 3.39
N GLY A 239 18.62 22.63 2.09
CA GLY A 239 19.20 21.47 1.43
C GLY A 239 18.31 20.22 1.45
N SER A 240 17.22 20.23 2.20
CA SER A 240 16.30 19.09 2.27
C SER A 240 15.50 18.92 0.97
N ILE A 241 15.05 17.70 0.72
CA ILE A 241 14.09 17.42 -0.35
C ILE A 241 12.79 16.86 0.24
N LEU A 242 11.68 17.28 -0.36
CA LEU A 242 10.35 16.77 -0.04
C LEU A 242 9.89 15.87 -1.19
N VAL A 243 9.70 14.60 -0.89
CA VAL A 243 9.11 13.62 -1.83
C VAL A 243 7.66 13.42 -1.44
N THR A 244 6.76 13.43 -2.42
CA THR A 244 5.33 13.21 -2.19
C THR A 244 4.85 11.97 -2.90
N ALA A 245 3.82 11.34 -2.33
CA ALA A 245 3.13 10.22 -2.97
C ALA A 245 1.62 10.40 -2.82
N ARG A 246 0.86 9.99 -3.84
CA ARG A 246 -0.59 10.05 -3.84
C ARG A 246 -1.19 8.68 -3.63
N VAL A 247 -2.21 8.65 -2.78
CA VAL A 247 -2.98 7.46 -2.43
C VAL A 247 -4.39 7.64 -2.93
N HIS A 248 -4.95 6.60 -3.50
CA HIS A 248 -6.37 6.46 -3.81
C HIS A 248 -7.01 5.49 -2.83
N ALA A 249 -8.19 5.83 -2.34
CA ALA A 249 -8.93 5.02 -1.38
C ALA A 249 -10.39 4.89 -1.80
N ALA A 250 -10.99 3.76 -1.40
CA ALA A 250 -12.42 3.50 -1.55
C ALA A 250 -12.96 2.86 -0.27
N LYS A 251 -14.19 3.19 0.09
CA LYS A 251 -14.99 2.50 1.11
C LYS A 251 -16.42 2.35 0.64
N GLY A 252 -17.15 1.38 1.20
CA GLY A 252 -18.55 1.15 0.94
C GLY A 252 -19.17 0.31 2.05
N ILE A 253 -20.49 0.33 2.15
CA ILE A 253 -21.26 -0.32 3.20
C ILE A 253 -21.91 -1.59 2.63
N ARG A 254 -21.84 -2.69 3.37
CA ARG A 254 -22.60 -3.89 3.06
C ARG A 254 -24.08 -3.66 3.34
N ALA A 255 -24.94 -3.90 2.35
CA ALA A 255 -26.39 -3.93 2.52
C ALA A 255 -26.88 -4.99 3.51
#